data_1110cc155ec730ea9f33998c03a3bd78
#
_entry.id   1110cc155ec730ea9f33998c03a3bd78
#
_cell.length_a   1.000
_cell.length_b   1.000
_cell.length_c   1.000
_cell.angle_alpha   90.00
_cell.angle_beta   90.00
_cell.angle_gamma   90.00
#
_symmetry.space_group_name_H-M   'P 1'
#
loop_
_entity.id
_entity.type
_entity.pdbx_description
1 polymer ?
#
loop_
_entity_poly.entity_id
_entity_poly.type
_entity_poly.pdbx_seq_one_letter_code
_entity_poly.pdbx_strand_id
1 'polypeptide(L)'
;MRNRLKWMYYIPALLACLLLWGCSGNAQKEEVSAPAQSEALEQSAKIGISFDSFVIERWLRDRDVFTAAAQNLGAEVNVQNANGEVKEQIEQIDYLIEKGMDVIVIIAIDGDKLTDIVRKAKDRGIRVISYDRLIKNADTDLYISFDNVMVGTLMGEALSDALPDGGRIFQIQGSSSDYNVDMIREGFEKALEGTGIEIVYSTFCDNWLAELAFDAVNEGLAQNGNRVDGVMCGNDDLAGQAIRALTEHKLAGEIPVVAQDAELSACQRIVEGTQTMTVYKSVDREAQFAAKFAVALARGEDIRDVDAALHTEETISDGTYEIPYYPLEPQAVTKKNMDEVIIEGGFHQREDVYLNVE
;
A
#
# COMPACT_ATOMS: atom_id res chain seq x y z
N MET A 1 -42.98 -9.54 48.07
CA MET A 1 -42.91 -8.52 49.12
C MET A 1 -42.43 -7.25 48.42
N ARG A 2 -43.34 -6.34 48.06
CA ARG A 2 -43.75 -5.11 48.78
C ARG A 2 -42.47 -4.30 49.13
N ASN A 3 -42.23 -3.07 48.63
CA ASN A 3 -43.12 -1.92 48.67
C ASN A 3 -42.73 -0.83 47.69
N ARG A 4 -43.75 -0.21 47.14
CA ARG A 4 -43.81 1.12 46.52
C ARG A 4 -43.51 2.21 47.55
N LEU A 5 -43.00 3.37 47.13
CA LEU A 5 -43.66 4.63 47.53
C LEU A 5 -43.34 5.77 46.54
N LYS A 6 -44.41 6.38 46.07
CA LYS A 6 -44.52 7.66 45.36
C LYS A 6 -44.24 8.81 46.34
N TRP A 7 -43.79 9.98 45.84
CA TRP A 7 -44.37 11.27 46.26
C TRP A 7 -44.20 12.32 45.15
N MET A 8 -45.20 13.13 45.06
CA MET A 8 -45.68 13.99 44.02
C MET A 8 -45.92 15.39 44.67
N TYR A 9 -45.88 16.44 43.81
CA TYR A 9 -46.34 17.83 44.02
C TYR A 9 -45.41 18.84 44.76
N TYR A 10 -45.12 20.01 44.15
CA TYR A 10 -45.93 21.24 44.17
C TYR A 10 -45.40 22.32 43.24
N ILE A 11 -46.28 22.89 42.40
CA ILE A 11 -46.23 24.23 41.81
C ILE A 11 -46.85 25.21 42.84
N PRO A 12 -46.44 26.51 42.90
CA PRO A 12 -47.39 27.49 42.43
C PRO A 12 -46.81 28.67 41.63
N ALA A 13 -47.61 29.12 40.73
CA ALA A 13 -47.57 30.39 40.03
C ALA A 13 -47.88 31.58 40.92
N LEU A 14 -47.35 32.73 40.61
CA LEU A 14 -47.98 34.03 40.96
C LEU A 14 -47.66 35.10 39.92
N LEU A 15 -48.70 35.75 39.61
CA LEU A 15 -49.06 36.71 38.57
C LEU A 15 -48.84 38.18 39.03
N ALA A 16 -48.75 39.08 38.03
CA ALA A 16 -49.23 40.46 37.97
C ALA A 16 -48.30 41.59 38.49
N CYS A 17 -48.12 42.66 37.88
CA CYS A 17 -48.87 43.72 37.20
C CYS A 17 -47.98 44.93 36.92
N LEU A 18 -48.06 45.46 35.71
CA LEU A 18 -48.39 46.84 35.33
C LEU A 18 -47.62 48.05 35.97
N LEU A 19 -47.06 48.98 35.27
CA LEU A 19 -47.59 50.11 34.53
C LEU A 19 -46.46 51.03 33.99
N LEU A 20 -46.54 51.37 32.76
CA LEU A 20 -46.39 52.65 32.08
C LEU A 20 -45.53 53.81 32.70
N TRP A 21 -44.58 54.34 31.99
CA TRP A 21 -44.64 55.66 31.36
C TRP A 21 -43.46 55.92 30.45
N GLY A 22 -43.76 56.49 29.31
CA GLY A 22 -42.89 56.74 28.23
C GLY A 22 -42.10 58.04 28.38
N CYS A 23 -41.10 58.13 27.52
CA CYS A 23 -40.69 59.41 26.91
C CYS A 23 -39.90 59.11 25.62
N SER A 24 -40.29 59.82 24.64
CA SER A 24 -39.74 59.96 23.29
C SER A 24 -38.25 60.26 23.29
N GLY A 25 -37.49 59.51 22.51
CA GLY A 25 -36.11 59.80 22.16
C GLY A 25 -35.76 59.03 20.90
N ASN A 26 -35.70 59.77 19.81
CA ASN A 26 -35.28 59.33 18.48
C ASN A 26 -33.83 58.85 18.56
N ALA A 27 -33.58 57.52 18.52
CA ALA A 27 -32.29 56.97 18.37
C ALA A 27 -32.35 56.01 17.16
N GLN A 28 -31.62 56.39 16.12
CA GLN A 28 -31.35 55.56 14.93
C GLN A 28 -30.86 54.17 15.39
N LYS A 29 -31.61 53.15 15.05
CA LYS A 29 -31.08 51.78 15.08
C LYS A 29 -30.07 51.64 13.98
N GLU A 30 -28.80 51.67 14.29
CA GLU A 30 -27.80 50.97 13.52
C GLU A 30 -28.12 49.49 13.64
N GLU A 31 -28.58 48.90 12.54
CA GLU A 31 -28.56 47.47 12.34
C GLU A 31 -27.09 47.02 12.25
N VAL A 32 -26.56 46.58 13.36
CA VAL A 32 -25.34 45.76 13.35
C VAL A 32 -25.75 44.45 12.67
N SER A 33 -25.53 44.42 11.36
CA SER A 33 -25.51 43.15 10.62
C SER A 33 -24.40 42.28 11.21
N ALA A 34 -24.80 41.25 11.96
CA ALA A 34 -23.90 40.18 12.28
C ALA A 34 -23.27 39.66 10.98
N PRO A 35 -21.96 39.43 10.92
CA PRO A 35 -21.38 38.80 9.77
C PRO A 35 -22.05 37.44 9.63
N ALA A 36 -22.72 37.24 8.52
CA ALA A 36 -23.11 35.90 8.10
C ALA A 36 -21.81 35.10 7.90
N GLN A 37 -21.44 34.36 8.94
CA GLN A 37 -20.57 33.23 8.74
C GLN A 37 -21.36 32.25 7.87
N SER A 38 -21.14 32.33 6.57
CA SER A 38 -21.42 31.20 5.72
C SER A 38 -20.43 30.13 6.17
N GLU A 39 -20.87 29.27 7.06
CA GLU A 39 -20.34 27.92 7.12
C GLU A 39 -20.65 27.33 5.73
N ALA A 40 -19.72 27.49 4.79
CA ALA A 40 -19.62 26.58 3.69
C ALA A 40 -19.46 25.22 4.36
N LEU A 41 -20.50 24.40 4.31
CA LEU A 41 -20.38 22.97 4.60
C LEU A 41 -19.22 22.51 3.72
N GLU A 42 -18.04 22.29 4.30
CA GLU A 42 -16.92 21.69 3.60
C GLU A 42 -17.45 20.38 3.05
N GLN A 43 -17.64 20.33 1.75
CA GLN A 43 -18.14 19.14 1.09
C GLN A 43 -17.08 18.05 1.33
N SER A 44 -17.49 16.92 1.90
CA SER A 44 -16.60 15.81 2.19
C SER A 44 -15.81 15.43 0.93
N ALA A 45 -14.50 15.33 1.03
CA ALA A 45 -13.65 14.88 -0.08
C ALA A 45 -14.07 13.46 -0.52
N LYS A 46 -14.21 13.26 -1.82
CA LYS A 46 -14.62 11.98 -2.41
C LYS A 46 -13.43 11.31 -3.05
N ILE A 47 -13.02 10.18 -2.49
CA ILE A 47 -11.84 9.45 -2.94
C ILE A 47 -12.28 8.08 -3.46
N GLY A 48 -11.91 7.78 -4.71
CA GLY A 48 -11.99 6.44 -5.27
C GLY A 48 -10.67 5.72 -5.09
N ILE A 49 -10.69 4.41 -4.77
CA ILE A 49 -9.50 3.57 -4.80
C ILE A 49 -9.79 2.31 -5.58
N SER A 50 -8.92 1.99 -6.57
CA SER A 50 -9.04 0.84 -7.45
C SER A 50 -7.88 -0.11 -7.22
N PHE A 51 -8.19 -1.27 -6.67
CA PHE A 51 -7.24 -2.37 -6.47
C PHE A 51 -7.18 -3.27 -7.70
N ASP A 52 -5.98 -3.80 -7.98
CA ASP A 52 -5.76 -4.82 -9.00
C ASP A 52 -6.53 -6.10 -8.67
N SER A 53 -6.34 -6.60 -7.46
CA SER A 53 -6.99 -7.79 -6.91
C SER A 53 -6.83 -7.80 -5.39
N PHE A 54 -7.32 -8.86 -4.73
CA PHE A 54 -7.00 -9.19 -3.33
C PHE A 54 -6.29 -10.56 -3.23
N VAL A 55 -5.55 -10.94 -4.28
CA VAL A 55 -4.75 -12.17 -4.29
C VAL A 55 -3.54 -12.02 -3.39
N ILE A 56 -2.83 -10.88 -3.45
CA ILE A 56 -1.71 -10.58 -2.58
C ILE A 56 -2.25 -10.13 -1.21
N GLU A 57 -1.80 -10.80 -0.13
CA GLU A 57 -2.34 -10.62 1.24
C GLU A 57 -2.31 -9.16 1.71
N ARG A 58 -1.24 -8.42 1.42
CA ARG A 58 -1.08 -7.04 1.88
C ARG A 58 -2.23 -6.11 1.45
N TRP A 59 -2.83 -6.30 0.28
CA TRP A 59 -3.86 -5.40 -0.26
C TRP A 59 -5.10 -5.26 0.61
N LEU A 60 -5.44 -6.28 1.39
CA LEU A 60 -6.54 -6.19 2.36
C LEU A 60 -6.18 -5.21 3.49
N ARG A 61 -4.94 -5.24 3.96
CA ARG A 61 -4.44 -4.32 4.99
C ARG A 61 -4.32 -2.90 4.44
N ASP A 62 -3.74 -2.73 3.25
CA ASP A 62 -3.66 -1.43 2.56
C ASP A 62 -5.04 -0.79 2.43
N ARG A 63 -6.05 -1.54 1.98
CA ARG A 63 -7.44 -1.10 1.87
C ARG A 63 -8.00 -0.59 3.20
N ASP A 64 -7.85 -1.39 4.23
CA ASP A 64 -8.45 -1.10 5.53
C ASP A 64 -7.78 0.11 6.19
N VAL A 65 -6.45 0.19 6.16
CA VAL A 65 -5.68 1.31 6.69
C VAL A 65 -5.94 2.60 5.89
N PHE A 66 -5.90 2.53 4.56
CA PHE A 66 -6.20 3.68 3.69
C PHE A 66 -7.61 4.22 3.96
N THR A 67 -8.61 3.33 3.96
CA THR A 67 -10.01 3.72 4.16
C THR A 67 -10.19 4.37 5.53
N ALA A 68 -9.66 3.76 6.60
CA ALA A 68 -9.76 4.32 7.94
C ALA A 68 -9.05 5.68 8.05
N ALA A 69 -7.85 5.82 7.47
CA ALA A 69 -7.11 7.07 7.50
C ALA A 69 -7.82 8.19 6.73
N ALA A 70 -8.34 7.92 5.54
CA ALA A 70 -9.07 8.90 4.74
C ALA A 70 -10.38 9.32 5.44
N GLN A 71 -11.14 8.38 6.01
CA GLN A 71 -12.37 8.67 6.76
C GLN A 71 -12.09 9.50 8.01
N ASN A 72 -11.01 9.23 8.74
CA ASN A 72 -10.59 10.04 9.89
C ASN A 72 -10.24 11.49 9.50
N LEU A 73 -9.85 11.71 8.26
CA LEU A 73 -9.61 13.04 7.68
C LEU A 73 -10.88 13.68 7.07
N GLY A 74 -12.06 13.03 7.22
CA GLY A 74 -13.35 13.53 6.77
C GLY A 74 -13.66 13.23 5.31
N ALA A 75 -12.99 12.28 4.67
CA ALA A 75 -13.28 11.87 3.29
C ALA A 75 -14.28 10.71 3.21
N GLU A 76 -15.00 10.65 2.09
CA GLU A 76 -15.76 9.47 1.66
C GLU A 76 -14.88 8.61 0.76
N VAL A 77 -14.85 7.30 0.98
CA VAL A 77 -14.02 6.37 0.19
C VAL A 77 -14.89 5.37 -0.56
N ASN A 78 -14.66 5.25 -1.87
CA ASN A 78 -15.27 4.24 -2.73
C ASN A 78 -14.19 3.24 -3.18
N VAL A 79 -14.28 2.01 -2.71
CA VAL A 79 -13.31 0.95 -2.99
C VAL A 79 -13.80 0.08 -4.14
N GLN A 80 -12.94 -0.16 -5.13
CA GLN A 80 -13.16 -1.06 -6.25
C GLN A 80 -12.08 -2.15 -6.27
N ASN A 81 -12.41 -3.34 -6.78
CA ASN A 81 -11.48 -4.45 -6.94
C ASN A 81 -11.68 -5.09 -8.33
N ALA A 82 -10.65 -5.07 -9.15
CA ALA A 82 -10.71 -5.53 -10.54
C ALA A 82 -10.45 -7.03 -10.73
N ASN A 83 -10.15 -7.77 -9.66
CA ASN A 83 -9.93 -9.22 -9.69
C ASN A 83 -8.89 -9.70 -10.71
N GLY A 84 -7.86 -8.88 -10.99
CA GLY A 84 -6.80 -9.19 -11.95
C GLY A 84 -7.14 -8.91 -13.42
N GLU A 85 -8.32 -8.34 -13.70
CA GLU A 85 -8.80 -8.10 -15.05
C GLU A 85 -8.65 -6.61 -15.44
N VAL A 86 -7.70 -6.29 -16.33
CA VAL A 86 -7.41 -4.90 -16.76
C VAL A 86 -8.65 -4.20 -17.31
N LYS A 87 -9.49 -4.91 -18.07
CA LYS A 87 -10.71 -4.35 -18.62
C LYS A 87 -11.68 -3.96 -17.52
N GLU A 88 -11.84 -4.80 -16.52
CA GLU A 88 -12.65 -4.53 -15.32
C GLU A 88 -12.12 -3.29 -14.58
N GLN A 89 -10.79 -3.19 -14.42
CA GLN A 89 -10.16 -2.03 -13.79
C GLN A 89 -10.47 -0.73 -14.53
N ILE A 90 -10.38 -0.73 -15.86
CA ILE A 90 -10.72 0.43 -16.68
C ILE A 90 -12.20 0.82 -16.51
N GLU A 91 -13.12 -0.15 -16.52
CA GLU A 91 -14.56 0.08 -16.35
C GLU A 91 -14.87 0.61 -14.95
N GLN A 92 -14.17 0.13 -13.91
CA GLN A 92 -14.32 0.62 -12.53
C GLN A 92 -13.74 2.02 -12.34
N ILE A 93 -12.60 2.34 -12.95
CA ILE A 93 -12.07 3.71 -12.94
C ILE A 93 -13.05 4.65 -13.67
N ASP A 94 -13.63 4.23 -14.78
CA ASP A 94 -14.65 5.01 -15.49
C ASP A 94 -15.89 5.25 -14.62
N TYR A 95 -16.34 4.23 -13.90
CA TYR A 95 -17.41 4.38 -12.91
C TYR A 95 -17.06 5.41 -11.82
N LEU A 96 -15.82 5.41 -11.30
CA LEU A 96 -15.37 6.39 -10.30
C LEU A 96 -15.37 7.82 -10.89
N ILE A 97 -14.95 7.97 -12.15
CA ILE A 97 -15.00 9.25 -12.88
C ILE A 97 -16.44 9.75 -12.99
N GLU A 98 -17.38 8.91 -13.41
CA GLU A 98 -18.79 9.26 -13.55
C GLU A 98 -19.49 9.53 -12.20
N LYS A 99 -18.97 8.96 -11.10
CA LYS A 99 -19.41 9.27 -9.73
C LYS A 99 -18.92 10.61 -9.23
N GLY A 100 -18.01 11.25 -9.94
CA GLY A 100 -17.45 12.56 -9.57
C GLY A 100 -16.59 12.47 -8.31
N MET A 101 -15.64 11.53 -8.30
CA MET A 101 -14.58 11.52 -7.30
C MET A 101 -13.67 12.74 -7.49
N ASP A 102 -13.15 13.27 -6.40
CA ASP A 102 -12.15 14.34 -6.44
C ASP A 102 -10.76 13.79 -6.72
N VAL A 103 -10.47 12.60 -6.20
CA VAL A 103 -9.21 11.87 -6.37
C VAL A 103 -9.49 10.40 -6.65
N ILE A 104 -8.70 9.80 -7.53
CA ILE A 104 -8.67 8.36 -7.76
C ILE A 104 -7.27 7.83 -7.47
N VAL A 105 -7.17 6.87 -6.53
CA VAL A 105 -5.96 6.14 -6.17
C VAL A 105 -5.99 4.80 -6.87
N ILE A 106 -4.93 4.42 -7.58
CA ILE A 106 -4.93 3.25 -8.46
C ILE A 106 -3.72 2.36 -8.16
N ILE A 107 -4.00 1.10 -7.83
CA ILE A 107 -3.02 0.02 -7.84
C ILE A 107 -3.13 -0.67 -9.21
N ALA A 108 -2.22 -0.36 -10.13
CA ALA A 108 -2.35 -0.78 -11.51
C ALA A 108 -2.13 -2.28 -11.70
N ILE A 109 -3.01 -2.96 -12.46
CA ILE A 109 -2.77 -4.32 -12.96
C ILE A 109 -1.68 -4.29 -14.05
N ASP A 110 -1.78 -3.29 -14.94
CA ASP A 110 -0.88 -3.09 -16.07
C ASP A 110 -0.71 -1.58 -16.27
N GLY A 111 0.46 -1.07 -15.91
CA GLY A 111 0.74 0.36 -15.93
C GLY A 111 0.66 0.99 -17.34
N ASP A 112 0.91 0.22 -18.41
CA ASP A 112 0.86 0.72 -19.78
C ASP A 112 -0.58 0.85 -20.30
N LYS A 113 -1.52 0.06 -19.78
CA LYS A 113 -2.90 0.01 -20.30
C LYS A 113 -3.86 1.00 -19.66
N LEU A 114 -3.45 1.65 -18.58
CA LEU A 114 -4.31 2.60 -17.86
C LEU A 114 -4.13 4.06 -18.29
N THR A 115 -3.17 4.34 -19.17
CA THR A 115 -2.83 5.72 -19.62
C THR A 115 -4.06 6.50 -20.12
N ASP A 116 -4.89 5.89 -20.95
CA ASP A 116 -6.03 6.59 -21.56
C ASP A 116 -7.14 6.88 -20.55
N ILE A 117 -7.42 5.95 -19.63
CA ILE A 117 -8.45 6.17 -18.60
C ILE A 117 -7.99 7.17 -17.54
N VAL A 118 -6.70 7.21 -17.21
CA VAL A 118 -6.11 8.23 -16.33
C VAL A 118 -6.20 9.59 -16.99
N ARG A 119 -5.87 9.71 -18.28
CA ARG A 119 -6.04 10.97 -19.03
C ARG A 119 -7.49 11.44 -19.00
N LYS A 120 -8.46 10.54 -19.20
CA LYS A 120 -9.89 10.86 -19.08
C LYS A 120 -10.27 11.40 -17.69
N ALA A 121 -9.70 10.84 -16.60
CA ALA A 121 -9.91 11.34 -15.25
C ALA A 121 -9.35 12.77 -15.09
N LYS A 122 -8.12 13.00 -15.53
CA LYS A 122 -7.46 14.32 -15.47
C LYS A 122 -8.19 15.37 -16.32
N ASP A 123 -8.70 15.03 -17.49
CA ASP A 123 -9.50 15.92 -18.35
C ASP A 123 -10.83 16.36 -17.68
N ARG A 124 -11.30 15.57 -16.70
CA ARG A 124 -12.46 15.92 -15.85
C ARG A 124 -12.06 16.68 -14.57
N GLY A 125 -10.77 16.99 -14.40
CA GLY A 125 -10.23 17.68 -13.23
C GLY A 125 -10.05 16.80 -12.01
N ILE A 126 -10.16 15.49 -12.17
CA ILE A 126 -9.93 14.50 -11.09
C ILE A 126 -8.44 14.30 -10.94
N ARG A 127 -7.94 14.32 -9.69
CA ARG A 127 -6.55 14.01 -9.38
C ARG A 127 -6.32 12.50 -9.36
N VAL A 128 -5.12 12.06 -9.74
CA VAL A 128 -4.79 10.64 -9.80
C VAL A 128 -3.49 10.35 -9.08
N ILE A 129 -3.52 9.36 -8.19
CA ILE A 129 -2.35 8.83 -7.49
C ILE A 129 -2.06 7.42 -8.00
N SER A 130 -0.85 7.19 -8.50
CA SER A 130 -0.29 5.84 -8.66
C SER A 130 0.13 5.33 -7.30
N TYR A 131 -0.51 4.28 -6.80
CA TYR A 131 -0.23 3.68 -5.50
C TYR A 131 0.51 2.36 -5.68
N ASP A 132 1.66 2.24 -5.06
CA ASP A 132 2.61 1.11 -5.13
C ASP A 132 3.13 0.85 -6.56
N ARG A 133 2.27 0.77 -7.57
CA ARG A 133 2.63 0.45 -8.97
C ARG A 133 2.52 1.67 -9.87
N LEU A 134 3.58 1.95 -10.62
CA LEU A 134 3.67 3.11 -11.52
C LEU A 134 2.77 2.93 -12.75
N ILE A 135 1.95 3.96 -13.04
CA ILE A 135 1.20 4.06 -14.29
C ILE A 135 2.04 4.85 -15.29
N LYS A 136 2.30 4.24 -16.45
CA LYS A 136 3.18 4.80 -17.46
C LYS A 136 2.49 5.86 -18.33
N ASN A 137 3.25 6.88 -18.75
CA ASN A 137 2.85 7.90 -19.71
C ASN A 137 1.53 8.62 -19.36
N ALA A 138 1.21 8.74 -18.08
CA ALA A 138 -0.10 9.15 -17.58
C ALA A 138 -0.10 10.49 -16.85
N ASP A 139 1.08 11.05 -16.53
CA ASP A 139 1.22 12.31 -15.78
C ASP A 139 0.37 12.31 -14.51
N THR A 140 0.51 11.27 -13.67
CA THR A 140 -0.24 11.20 -12.40
C THR A 140 0.24 12.29 -11.44
N ASP A 141 -0.65 12.73 -10.54
CA ASP A 141 -0.35 13.85 -9.62
C ASP A 141 0.63 13.44 -8.51
N LEU A 142 0.75 12.14 -8.26
CA LEU A 142 1.73 11.54 -7.35
C LEU A 142 1.92 10.06 -7.68
N TYR A 143 3.15 9.59 -7.55
CA TYR A 143 3.47 8.18 -7.37
C TYR A 143 3.98 7.97 -5.95
N ILE A 144 3.34 7.11 -5.19
CA ILE A 144 3.78 6.68 -3.86
C ILE A 144 4.05 5.18 -3.89
N SER A 145 5.24 4.78 -3.48
CA SER A 145 5.68 3.38 -3.45
C SER A 145 6.91 3.24 -2.54
N PHE A 146 7.43 2.03 -2.43
CA PHE A 146 8.74 1.80 -1.81
C PHE A 146 9.86 2.04 -2.84
N ASP A 147 11.10 2.26 -2.35
CA ASP A 147 12.29 2.21 -3.21
C ASP A 147 12.50 0.75 -3.68
N ASN A 148 11.96 0.43 -4.84
CA ASN A 148 11.98 -0.91 -5.39
C ASN A 148 13.38 -1.33 -5.89
N VAL A 149 14.26 -0.37 -6.24
CA VAL A 149 15.66 -0.67 -6.52
C VAL A 149 16.36 -1.10 -5.24
N MET A 150 16.10 -0.41 -4.12
CA MET A 150 16.61 -0.82 -2.81
C MET A 150 16.05 -2.18 -2.36
N VAL A 151 14.77 -2.47 -2.63
CA VAL A 151 14.20 -3.82 -2.36
C VAL A 151 15.04 -4.89 -3.04
N GLY A 152 15.31 -4.74 -4.33
CA GLY A 152 16.15 -5.68 -5.07
C GLY A 152 17.57 -5.76 -4.52
N THR A 153 18.16 -4.62 -4.18
CA THR A 153 19.51 -4.54 -3.60
C THR A 153 19.60 -5.34 -2.30
N LEU A 154 18.65 -5.14 -1.36
CA LEU A 154 18.60 -5.88 -0.09
C LEU A 154 18.45 -7.40 -0.28
N MET A 155 17.69 -7.82 -1.28
CA MET A 155 17.54 -9.25 -1.61
C MET A 155 18.85 -9.82 -2.18
N GLY A 156 19.52 -9.08 -3.07
CA GLY A 156 20.80 -9.48 -3.67
C GLY A 156 21.93 -9.55 -2.65
N GLU A 157 22.04 -8.57 -1.75
CA GLU A 157 22.99 -8.56 -0.65
C GLU A 157 22.79 -9.75 0.29
N ALA A 158 21.53 -10.02 0.70
CA ALA A 158 21.23 -11.15 1.57
C ALA A 158 21.55 -12.51 0.92
N LEU A 159 21.36 -12.63 -0.39
CA LEU A 159 21.70 -13.84 -1.12
C LEU A 159 23.23 -13.98 -1.29
N SER A 160 23.94 -12.87 -1.53
CA SER A 160 25.39 -12.84 -1.59
C SER A 160 26.05 -13.20 -0.27
N ASP A 161 25.48 -12.73 0.84
CA ASP A 161 25.94 -13.09 2.20
C ASP A 161 25.73 -14.59 2.49
N ALA A 162 24.68 -15.19 1.95
CA ALA A 162 24.37 -16.60 2.09
C ALA A 162 25.24 -17.50 1.17
N LEU A 163 25.77 -16.93 0.06
CA LEU A 163 26.55 -17.63 -0.96
C LEU A 163 27.93 -16.96 -1.17
N PRO A 164 28.81 -16.92 -0.17
CA PRO A 164 30.06 -16.16 -0.21
C PRO A 164 31.06 -16.66 -1.26
N ASP A 165 30.94 -17.90 -1.70
CA ASP A 165 31.77 -18.51 -2.74
C ASP A 165 31.13 -18.43 -4.13
N GLY A 166 30.03 -17.67 -4.29
CA GLY A 166 29.19 -17.64 -5.47
C GLY A 166 28.24 -18.85 -5.57
N GLY A 167 27.53 -18.97 -6.69
CA GLY A 167 26.59 -20.07 -6.88
C GLY A 167 25.65 -19.87 -8.07
N ARG A 168 24.83 -20.87 -8.34
CA ARG A 168 23.86 -20.88 -9.44
C ARG A 168 22.46 -20.69 -8.86
N ILE A 169 21.79 -19.62 -9.24
CA ILE A 169 20.51 -19.26 -8.64
C ILE A 169 19.37 -19.24 -9.66
N PHE A 170 18.15 -19.37 -9.16
CA PHE A 170 16.93 -19.10 -9.89
C PHE A 170 16.37 -17.74 -9.50
N GLN A 171 15.84 -17.01 -10.49
CA GLN A 171 15.18 -15.74 -10.35
C GLN A 171 13.70 -15.89 -10.77
N ILE A 172 12.81 -16.08 -9.80
CA ILE A 172 11.37 -16.27 -10.00
C ILE A 172 10.69 -14.91 -9.73
N GLN A 173 10.48 -14.15 -10.80
CA GLN A 173 10.03 -12.77 -10.72
C GLN A 173 8.50 -12.66 -10.60
N GLY A 174 8.00 -11.48 -10.23
CA GLY A 174 6.59 -11.13 -10.26
C GLY A 174 6.02 -10.99 -11.67
N SER A 175 4.91 -10.27 -11.82
CA SER A 175 4.27 -10.03 -13.13
C SER A 175 5.10 -9.08 -13.99
N SER A 176 5.31 -9.44 -15.24
CA SER A 176 6.04 -8.59 -16.20
C SER A 176 5.29 -7.30 -16.60
N SER A 177 4.01 -7.18 -16.25
CA SER A 177 3.21 -5.97 -16.43
C SER A 177 3.34 -4.96 -15.29
N ASP A 178 4.07 -5.31 -14.23
CA ASP A 178 4.32 -4.48 -13.06
C ASP A 178 5.74 -3.90 -13.13
N TYR A 179 5.83 -2.58 -13.24
CA TYR A 179 7.12 -1.89 -13.38
C TYR A 179 8.02 -2.03 -12.14
N ASN A 180 7.46 -2.31 -10.98
CA ASN A 180 8.25 -2.58 -9.78
C ASN A 180 9.19 -3.78 -9.98
N VAL A 181 8.77 -4.77 -10.77
CA VAL A 181 9.57 -5.96 -11.07
C VAL A 181 10.87 -5.60 -11.81
N ASP A 182 10.81 -4.63 -12.73
CA ASP A 182 12.01 -4.15 -13.44
C ASP A 182 12.97 -3.42 -12.48
N MET A 183 12.45 -2.58 -11.57
CA MET A 183 13.27 -1.88 -10.58
C MET A 183 13.89 -2.84 -9.57
N ILE A 184 13.13 -3.82 -9.08
CA ILE A 184 13.64 -4.88 -8.19
C ILE A 184 14.73 -5.68 -8.88
N ARG A 185 14.51 -6.07 -10.14
CA ARG A 185 15.52 -6.78 -10.94
C ARG A 185 16.80 -5.96 -11.09
N GLU A 186 16.70 -4.67 -11.41
CA GLU A 186 17.84 -3.78 -11.53
C GLU A 186 18.69 -3.77 -10.25
N GLY A 187 18.05 -3.54 -9.08
CA GLY A 187 18.73 -3.52 -7.79
C GLY A 187 19.35 -4.87 -7.44
N PHE A 188 18.62 -5.95 -7.68
CA PHE A 188 19.05 -7.32 -7.39
C PHE A 188 20.26 -7.73 -8.25
N GLU A 189 20.17 -7.57 -9.57
CA GLU A 189 21.25 -7.96 -10.49
C GLU A 189 22.52 -7.11 -10.24
N LYS A 190 22.35 -5.81 -9.93
CA LYS A 190 23.46 -4.93 -9.57
C LYS A 190 24.15 -5.37 -8.28
N ALA A 191 23.40 -5.80 -7.26
CA ALA A 191 23.96 -6.29 -6.00
C ALA A 191 24.73 -7.61 -6.17
N LEU A 192 24.44 -8.39 -7.22
CA LEU A 192 25.18 -9.61 -7.53
C LEU A 192 26.46 -9.39 -8.33
N GLU A 193 26.73 -8.18 -8.84
CA GLU A 193 27.94 -7.89 -9.62
C GLU A 193 29.22 -8.21 -8.82
N GLY A 194 30.08 -9.06 -9.39
CA GLY A 194 31.37 -9.43 -8.78
C GLY A 194 31.29 -10.46 -7.66
N THR A 195 30.13 -10.98 -7.33
CA THR A 195 29.94 -11.99 -6.25
C THR A 195 30.21 -13.43 -6.70
N GLY A 196 30.29 -13.69 -8.00
CA GLY A 196 30.37 -15.04 -8.55
C GLY A 196 29.05 -15.81 -8.56
N ILE A 197 27.94 -15.12 -8.27
CA ILE A 197 26.59 -15.70 -8.39
C ILE A 197 26.11 -15.56 -9.84
N GLU A 198 25.58 -16.67 -10.39
CA GLU A 198 25.08 -16.74 -11.77
C GLU A 198 23.58 -17.06 -11.78
N ILE A 199 22.77 -16.23 -12.44
CA ILE A 199 21.36 -16.50 -12.70
C ILE A 199 21.27 -17.52 -13.87
N VAL A 200 20.95 -18.78 -13.55
CA VAL A 200 20.90 -19.88 -14.52
C VAL A 200 19.49 -20.21 -15.00
N TYR A 201 18.48 -19.66 -14.34
CA TYR A 201 17.07 -19.75 -14.70
C TYR A 201 16.34 -18.48 -14.26
N SER A 202 15.57 -17.88 -15.15
CA SER A 202 14.77 -16.70 -14.84
C SER A 202 13.42 -16.79 -15.53
N THR A 203 12.34 -16.46 -14.82
CA THR A 203 10.98 -16.44 -15.34
C THR A 203 10.10 -15.45 -14.61
N PHE A 204 8.95 -15.13 -15.20
CA PHE A 204 7.91 -14.26 -14.60
C PHE A 204 6.70 -15.10 -14.15
N CYS A 205 6.05 -14.66 -13.09
CA CYS A 205 4.79 -15.19 -12.61
C CYS A 205 3.69 -14.19 -12.95
N ASP A 206 2.98 -14.40 -14.04
CA ASP A 206 1.94 -13.51 -14.53
C ASP A 206 0.86 -13.29 -13.46
N ASN A 207 0.39 -12.05 -13.35
CA ASN A 207 -0.58 -11.63 -12.33
C ASN A 207 -0.20 -12.00 -10.88
N TRP A 208 1.10 -12.21 -10.61
CA TRP A 208 1.60 -12.61 -9.30
C TRP A 208 1.00 -13.92 -8.76
N LEU A 209 0.56 -14.81 -9.66
CA LEU A 209 -0.03 -16.09 -9.27
C LEU A 209 1.01 -17.01 -8.66
N ALA A 210 0.87 -17.30 -7.38
CA ALA A 210 1.86 -18.03 -6.60
C ALA A 210 2.14 -19.44 -7.11
N GLU A 211 1.13 -20.15 -7.61
CA GLU A 211 1.26 -21.52 -8.16
C GLU A 211 2.26 -21.61 -9.31
N LEU A 212 2.46 -20.51 -10.06
CA LEU A 212 3.44 -20.49 -11.14
C LEU A 212 4.88 -20.64 -10.65
N ALA A 213 5.17 -20.19 -9.41
CA ALA A 213 6.50 -20.33 -8.83
C ALA A 213 6.86 -21.79 -8.49
N PHE A 214 5.86 -22.61 -8.14
CA PHE A 214 6.06 -24.04 -7.94
C PHE A 214 6.53 -24.73 -9.23
N ASP A 215 5.82 -24.46 -10.32
CA ASP A 215 6.15 -25.04 -11.63
C ASP A 215 7.49 -24.51 -12.14
N ALA A 216 7.77 -23.22 -11.95
CA ALA A 216 9.01 -22.56 -12.35
C ALA A 216 10.25 -23.18 -11.66
N VAL A 217 10.19 -23.44 -10.36
CA VAL A 217 11.30 -24.11 -9.64
C VAL A 217 11.51 -25.54 -10.15
N ASN A 218 10.43 -26.30 -10.36
CA ASN A 218 10.54 -27.65 -10.93
C ASN A 218 11.14 -27.64 -12.33
N GLU A 219 10.74 -26.70 -13.18
CA GLU A 219 11.31 -26.52 -14.52
C GLU A 219 12.78 -26.13 -14.44
N GLY A 220 13.12 -25.13 -13.60
CA GLY A 220 14.51 -24.70 -13.38
C GLY A 220 15.41 -25.86 -12.93
N LEU A 221 14.94 -26.67 -11.98
CA LEU A 221 15.68 -27.87 -11.54
C LEU A 221 15.86 -28.89 -12.66
N ALA A 222 14.81 -29.19 -13.44
CA ALA A 222 14.89 -30.12 -14.55
C ALA A 222 15.90 -29.66 -15.61
N GLN A 223 15.92 -28.36 -15.95
CA GLN A 223 16.84 -27.79 -16.92
C GLN A 223 18.29 -27.71 -16.43
N ASN A 224 18.51 -27.67 -15.10
CA ASN A 224 19.82 -27.48 -14.48
C ASN A 224 20.37 -28.72 -13.78
N GLY A 225 19.87 -29.91 -14.13
CA GLY A 225 20.38 -31.19 -13.57
C GLY A 225 20.09 -31.34 -12.07
N ASN A 226 18.96 -30.82 -11.61
CA ASN A 226 18.51 -30.77 -10.21
C ASN A 226 19.49 -30.04 -9.27
N ARG A 227 20.13 -28.98 -9.77
CA ARG A 227 21.07 -28.15 -8.99
C ARG A 227 20.64 -26.72 -8.99
N VAL A 228 20.58 -26.15 -7.80
CA VAL A 228 20.39 -24.73 -7.53
C VAL A 228 21.07 -24.44 -6.17
N ASP A 229 21.69 -23.29 -6.03
CA ASP A 229 22.40 -22.87 -4.83
C ASP A 229 21.63 -21.76 -4.09
N GLY A 230 20.69 -21.08 -4.76
CA GLY A 230 19.82 -20.06 -4.15
C GLY A 230 18.63 -19.72 -5.04
N VAL A 231 17.58 -19.15 -4.43
CA VAL A 231 16.38 -18.71 -5.16
C VAL A 231 15.98 -17.31 -4.73
N MET A 232 15.82 -16.41 -5.69
CA MET A 232 15.14 -15.13 -5.53
C MET A 232 13.68 -15.29 -5.98
N CYS A 233 12.73 -14.88 -5.16
CA CYS A 233 11.31 -14.83 -5.48
C CYS A 233 10.81 -13.39 -5.43
N GLY A 234 9.94 -13.02 -6.37
CA GLY A 234 9.40 -11.67 -6.49
C GLY A 234 8.65 -11.20 -5.24
N ASN A 235 7.98 -12.11 -4.52
CA ASN A 235 7.38 -11.86 -3.22
C ASN A 235 7.33 -13.12 -2.36
N ASP A 236 6.81 -13.01 -1.13
CA ASP A 236 6.76 -14.08 -0.15
C ASP A 236 5.76 -15.19 -0.48
N ASP A 237 4.68 -14.87 -1.20
CA ASP A 237 3.72 -15.87 -1.66
C ASP A 237 4.36 -16.78 -2.74
N LEU A 238 5.04 -16.19 -3.71
CA LEU A 238 5.88 -16.93 -4.68
C LEU A 238 6.96 -17.76 -3.96
N ALA A 239 7.61 -17.18 -2.93
CA ALA A 239 8.61 -17.90 -2.14
C ALA A 239 8.04 -19.12 -1.42
N GLY A 240 6.81 -19.02 -0.93
CA GLY A 240 6.10 -20.16 -0.31
C GLY A 240 5.95 -21.33 -1.26
N GLN A 241 5.57 -21.09 -2.51
CA GLN A 241 5.42 -22.13 -3.52
C GLN A 241 6.78 -22.63 -4.05
N ALA A 242 7.77 -21.75 -4.16
CA ALA A 242 9.14 -22.14 -4.48
C ALA A 242 9.71 -23.10 -3.41
N ILE A 243 9.54 -22.77 -2.13
CA ILE A 243 9.98 -23.61 -1.00
C ILE A 243 9.22 -24.94 -0.99
N ARG A 244 7.94 -24.96 -1.36
CA ARG A 244 7.18 -26.20 -1.53
C ARG A 244 7.80 -27.11 -2.60
N ALA A 245 8.16 -26.56 -3.76
CA ALA A 245 8.86 -27.31 -4.80
C ALA A 245 10.23 -27.82 -4.30
N LEU A 246 11.01 -26.96 -3.63
CA LEU A 246 12.28 -27.36 -3.01
C LEU A 246 12.10 -28.48 -1.98
N THR A 247 10.99 -28.49 -1.23
CA THR A 247 10.66 -29.55 -0.26
C THR A 247 10.50 -30.93 -0.93
N GLU A 248 9.82 -30.99 -2.09
CA GLU A 248 9.66 -32.22 -2.85
C GLU A 248 11.02 -32.79 -3.31
N HIS A 249 11.99 -31.91 -3.56
CA HIS A 249 13.37 -32.25 -3.92
C HIS A 249 14.32 -32.40 -2.72
N LYS A 250 13.83 -32.23 -1.47
CA LYS A 250 14.61 -32.28 -0.21
C LYS A 250 15.70 -31.20 -0.14
N LEU A 251 15.41 -30.02 -0.68
CA LEU A 251 16.30 -28.86 -0.74
C LEU A 251 15.83 -27.72 0.15
N ALA A 252 14.61 -27.76 0.70
CA ALA A 252 14.10 -26.72 1.60
C ALA A 252 14.93 -26.64 2.89
N GLY A 253 15.32 -25.43 3.28
CA GLY A 253 16.21 -25.16 4.42
C GLY A 253 17.70 -25.34 4.12
N GLU A 254 18.07 -25.99 3.01
CA GLU A 254 19.45 -26.11 2.54
C GLU A 254 19.78 -24.99 1.51
N ILE A 255 18.77 -24.56 0.76
CA ILE A 255 18.90 -23.54 -0.29
C ILE A 255 18.39 -22.20 0.24
N PRO A 256 19.18 -21.12 0.26
CA PRO A 256 18.73 -19.79 0.64
C PRO A 256 17.64 -19.30 -0.33
N VAL A 257 16.55 -18.78 0.25
CA VAL A 257 15.43 -18.20 -0.46
C VAL A 257 15.22 -16.78 0.05
N VAL A 258 15.19 -15.81 -0.86
CA VAL A 258 14.99 -14.38 -0.56
C VAL A 258 13.74 -13.87 -1.27
N ALA A 259 12.96 -12.99 -0.59
CA ALA A 259 11.72 -12.44 -1.11
C ALA A 259 11.39 -11.09 -0.45
N GLN A 260 10.17 -10.60 -0.62
CA GLN A 260 9.66 -9.36 -0.02
C GLN A 260 8.23 -9.50 0.47
N ASP A 261 7.76 -8.50 1.23
CA ASP A 261 6.43 -8.18 1.78
C ASP A 261 6.26 -8.51 3.26
N ALA A 262 7.13 -9.33 3.85
CA ALA A 262 7.09 -9.76 5.25
C ALA A 262 5.73 -10.37 5.64
N GLU A 263 5.14 -11.18 4.76
CA GLU A 263 3.93 -11.95 5.07
C GLU A 263 4.12 -12.81 6.33
N LEU A 264 3.03 -13.03 7.07
CA LEU A 264 3.10 -13.84 8.29
C LEU A 264 3.72 -15.20 8.03
N SER A 265 3.32 -15.84 6.94
CA SER A 265 3.85 -17.15 6.51
C SER A 265 5.37 -17.11 6.22
N ALA A 266 5.86 -16.00 5.67
CA ALA A 266 7.29 -15.80 5.41
C ALA A 266 8.07 -15.57 6.71
N CYS A 267 7.53 -14.73 7.61
CA CYS A 267 8.10 -14.54 8.94
C CYS A 267 8.24 -15.88 9.70
N GLN A 268 7.22 -16.74 9.62
CA GLN A 268 7.27 -18.11 10.16
C GLN A 268 8.39 -18.94 9.51
N ARG A 269 8.44 -18.98 8.16
CA ARG A 269 9.49 -19.70 7.42
C ARG A 269 10.91 -19.22 7.76
N ILE A 270 11.07 -17.91 8.02
CA ILE A 270 12.37 -17.32 8.39
C ILE A 270 12.79 -17.79 9.79
N VAL A 271 11.89 -17.77 10.77
CA VAL A 271 12.24 -18.23 12.13
C VAL A 271 12.42 -19.76 12.19
N GLU A 272 11.72 -20.52 11.35
CA GLU A 272 11.88 -21.96 11.15
C GLU A 272 13.15 -22.32 10.37
N GLY A 273 13.66 -21.41 9.51
CA GLY A 273 14.90 -21.59 8.75
C GLY A 273 14.72 -22.12 7.33
N THR A 274 13.51 -22.09 6.78
CA THR A 274 13.24 -22.50 5.39
C THR A 274 13.23 -21.34 4.39
N GLN A 275 13.19 -20.09 4.88
CA GLN A 275 13.41 -18.86 4.11
C GLN A 275 14.52 -18.04 4.79
N THR A 276 15.39 -17.41 4.00
CA THR A 276 16.57 -16.70 4.51
C THR A 276 16.23 -15.30 4.98
N MET A 277 15.45 -14.57 4.18
CA MET A 277 15.03 -13.19 4.46
C MET A 277 13.76 -12.84 3.69
N THR A 278 13.13 -11.78 4.15
CA THR A 278 12.14 -11.00 3.41
C THR A 278 12.46 -9.51 3.51
N VAL A 279 12.00 -8.72 2.56
CA VAL A 279 12.05 -7.27 2.67
C VAL A 279 10.72 -6.77 3.21
N TYR A 280 10.76 -6.14 4.38
CA TYR A 280 9.61 -5.49 5.00
C TYR A 280 9.33 -4.16 4.32
N LYS A 281 8.10 -4.00 3.90
CA LYS A 281 7.52 -2.76 3.39
C LYS A 281 6.42 -2.31 4.36
N SER A 282 6.57 -1.13 4.95
CA SER A 282 5.60 -0.62 5.93
C SER A 282 4.32 -0.16 5.23
N VAL A 283 3.49 -1.12 4.84
CA VAL A 283 2.22 -0.88 4.11
C VAL A 283 1.28 0.04 4.87
N ASP A 284 1.29 -0.01 6.21
CA ASP A 284 0.51 0.91 7.05
C ASP A 284 0.92 2.37 6.83
N ARG A 285 2.23 2.64 6.70
CA ARG A 285 2.73 3.99 6.43
C ARG A 285 2.38 4.44 5.01
N GLU A 286 2.55 3.54 4.04
CA GLU A 286 2.20 3.83 2.64
C GLU A 286 0.73 4.20 2.53
N ALA A 287 -0.17 3.38 3.07
CA ALA A 287 -1.62 3.61 3.03
C ALA A 287 -2.04 4.89 3.77
N GLN A 288 -1.45 5.16 4.96
CA GLN A 288 -1.72 6.39 5.71
C GLN A 288 -1.25 7.64 4.97
N PHE A 289 -0.07 7.60 4.35
CA PHE A 289 0.46 8.73 3.60
C PHE A 289 -0.33 8.96 2.31
N ALA A 290 -0.65 7.89 1.58
CA ALA A 290 -1.49 7.99 0.40
C ALA A 290 -2.86 8.59 0.72
N ALA A 291 -3.48 8.22 1.84
CA ALA A 291 -4.74 8.81 2.29
C ALA A 291 -4.60 10.31 2.60
N LYS A 292 -3.52 10.73 3.27
CA LYS A 292 -3.24 12.15 3.53
C LYS A 292 -3.04 12.93 2.23
N PHE A 293 -2.23 12.41 1.30
CA PHE A 293 -2.03 13.03 -0.01
C PHE A 293 -3.32 13.11 -0.82
N ALA A 294 -4.13 12.05 -0.82
CA ALA A 294 -5.40 12.04 -1.53
C ALA A 294 -6.37 13.10 -1.00
N VAL A 295 -6.47 13.24 0.33
CA VAL A 295 -7.32 14.27 0.95
C VAL A 295 -6.80 15.67 0.65
N ALA A 296 -5.48 15.89 0.68
CA ALA A 296 -4.87 17.18 0.34
C ALA A 296 -5.14 17.56 -1.13
N LEU A 297 -4.92 16.64 -2.06
CA LEU A 297 -5.23 16.85 -3.47
C LEU A 297 -6.71 17.17 -3.71
N ALA A 298 -7.63 16.48 -3.00
CA ALA A 298 -9.06 16.74 -3.08
C ALA A 298 -9.43 18.13 -2.61
N ARG A 299 -8.68 18.69 -1.65
CA ARG A 299 -8.85 20.07 -1.14
C ARG A 299 -8.12 21.11 -1.97
N GLY A 300 -7.36 20.70 -2.99
CA GLY A 300 -6.54 21.60 -3.82
C GLY A 300 -5.29 22.11 -3.09
N GLU A 301 -4.85 21.43 -2.06
CA GLU A 301 -3.62 21.72 -1.32
C GLU A 301 -2.39 21.23 -2.10
N ASP A 302 -1.25 21.89 -1.93
CA ASP A 302 0.02 21.39 -2.50
C ASP A 302 0.52 20.22 -1.65
N ILE A 303 0.74 19.06 -2.28
CA ILE A 303 1.22 17.85 -1.59
C ILE A 303 2.57 18.06 -0.90
N ARG A 304 3.38 19.02 -1.37
CA ARG A 304 4.68 19.38 -0.77
C ARG A 304 4.55 20.08 0.58
N ASP A 305 3.39 20.64 0.88
CA ASP A 305 3.13 21.46 2.06
C ASP A 305 2.20 20.77 3.08
N VAL A 306 1.71 19.57 2.77
CA VAL A 306 0.71 18.84 3.58
C VAL A 306 1.22 18.54 4.98
N ASP A 307 2.45 18.08 5.08
CA ASP A 307 3.11 17.71 6.34
C ASP A 307 4.64 17.73 6.09
N ALA A 308 5.40 18.30 6.98
CA ALA A 308 6.87 18.33 6.85
C ALA A 308 7.48 16.91 6.77
N ALA A 309 6.80 15.90 7.33
CA ALA A 309 7.19 14.50 7.23
C ALA A 309 6.78 13.84 5.89
N LEU A 310 5.90 14.50 5.12
CA LEU A 310 5.42 14.06 3.81
C LEU A 310 5.98 14.91 2.67
N HIS A 311 6.84 15.87 2.99
CA HIS A 311 7.47 16.70 1.99
C HIS A 311 8.32 15.85 1.05
N THR A 312 8.07 15.96 -0.26
CA THR A 312 8.89 15.30 -1.28
C THR A 312 9.26 16.29 -2.39
N GLU A 313 10.53 16.32 -2.73
CA GLU A 313 11.06 16.99 -3.91
C GLU A 313 11.48 15.98 -4.99
N GLU A 314 11.33 14.69 -4.70
CA GLU A 314 11.72 13.63 -5.61
C GLU A 314 10.74 13.50 -6.75
N THR A 315 11.25 13.18 -7.92
CA THR A 315 10.47 12.89 -9.12
C THR A 315 10.93 11.58 -9.73
N ILE A 316 10.05 10.96 -10.49
CA ILE A 316 10.35 9.77 -11.28
C ILE A 316 9.78 9.94 -12.69
N SER A 317 10.48 9.41 -13.69
CA SER A 317 9.92 9.38 -15.03
C SER A 317 8.87 8.27 -15.15
N ASP A 318 7.67 8.64 -15.62
CA ASP A 318 6.66 7.66 -15.99
C ASP A 318 6.85 7.10 -17.42
N GLY A 319 7.91 7.53 -18.08
CA GLY A 319 8.22 7.25 -19.49
C GLY A 319 8.02 8.47 -20.40
N THR A 320 7.14 9.40 -20.06
CA THR A 320 6.87 10.64 -20.80
C THR A 320 7.01 11.88 -19.92
N TYR A 321 6.61 11.79 -18.66
CA TYR A 321 6.56 12.91 -17.71
C TYR A 321 7.44 12.64 -16.50
N GLU A 322 7.96 13.72 -15.90
CA GLU A 322 8.55 13.70 -14.56
C GLU A 322 7.43 13.97 -13.56
N ILE A 323 7.04 12.97 -12.79
CA ILE A 323 5.93 13.07 -11.83
C ILE A 323 6.46 13.09 -10.40
N PRO A 324 5.76 13.75 -9.46
CA PRO A 324 6.13 13.68 -8.05
C PRO A 324 6.21 12.24 -7.55
N TYR A 325 7.26 11.93 -6.81
CA TYR A 325 7.48 10.60 -6.26
C TYR A 325 7.72 10.66 -4.76
N TYR A 326 7.03 9.82 -4.02
CA TYR A 326 7.24 9.63 -2.59
C TYR A 326 7.74 8.22 -2.31
N PRO A 327 9.08 8.02 -2.27
CA PRO A 327 9.66 6.72 -1.93
C PRO A 327 9.59 6.47 -0.42
N LEU A 328 9.19 5.26 -0.06
CA LEU A 328 9.27 4.73 1.29
C LEU A 328 10.47 3.79 1.39
N GLU A 329 11.21 3.90 2.49
CA GLU A 329 12.39 3.08 2.72
C GLU A 329 11.98 1.64 3.10
N PRO A 330 12.41 0.61 2.34
CA PRO A 330 12.22 -0.79 2.69
C PRO A 330 13.28 -1.24 3.69
N GLN A 331 13.02 -2.36 4.39
CA GLN A 331 13.93 -2.89 5.39
C GLN A 331 14.12 -4.40 5.28
N ALA A 332 15.37 -4.87 5.23
CA ALA A 332 15.66 -6.30 5.23
C ALA A 332 15.30 -6.93 6.59
N VAL A 333 14.60 -8.06 6.55
CA VAL A 333 14.22 -8.83 7.73
C VAL A 333 14.76 -10.25 7.61
N THR A 334 15.49 -10.64 8.62
CA THR A 334 16.06 -11.97 8.82
C THR A 334 15.68 -12.49 10.19
N LYS A 335 16.03 -13.71 10.49
CA LYS A 335 15.84 -14.26 11.85
C LYS A 335 16.49 -13.42 12.94
N LYS A 336 17.55 -12.65 12.62
CA LYS A 336 18.31 -11.87 13.62
C LYS A 336 17.60 -10.62 14.10
N ASN A 337 16.80 -9.99 13.24
CA ASN A 337 16.08 -8.75 13.54
C ASN A 337 14.56 -8.87 13.44
N MET A 338 14.05 -10.09 13.38
CA MET A 338 12.61 -10.39 13.33
C MET A 338 11.84 -9.72 14.47
N ASP A 339 12.34 -9.84 15.69
CA ASP A 339 11.68 -9.25 16.87
C ASP A 339 11.67 -7.73 16.80
N GLU A 340 12.79 -7.09 16.47
CA GLU A 340 12.91 -5.65 16.40
C GLU A 340 12.00 -5.05 15.32
N VAL A 341 12.06 -5.61 14.10
CA VAL A 341 11.40 -5.00 12.94
C VAL A 341 9.92 -5.37 12.87
N ILE A 342 9.60 -6.64 13.07
CA ILE A 342 8.25 -7.16 12.82
C ILE A 342 7.40 -7.15 14.10
N ILE A 343 7.95 -7.63 15.21
CA ILE A 343 7.17 -7.78 16.45
C ILE A 343 7.07 -6.45 17.18
N GLU A 344 8.20 -5.81 17.51
CA GLU A 344 8.23 -4.51 18.19
C GLU A 344 7.69 -3.38 17.29
N GLY A 345 7.87 -3.52 15.95
CA GLY A 345 7.24 -2.68 14.94
C GLY A 345 5.73 -2.82 14.85
N GLY A 346 5.14 -3.86 15.47
CA GLY A 346 3.68 -4.08 15.55
C GLY A 346 3.06 -4.60 14.26
N PHE A 347 3.87 -5.15 13.33
CA PHE A 347 3.36 -5.64 12.05
C PHE A 347 2.69 -7.02 12.20
N HIS A 348 3.32 -7.95 12.94
CA HIS A 348 2.75 -9.23 13.32
C HIS A 348 2.90 -9.49 14.82
N GLN A 349 2.02 -10.36 15.37
CA GLN A 349 2.11 -10.76 16.77
C GLN A 349 3.17 -11.85 16.93
N ARG A 350 3.89 -11.82 18.06
CA ARG A 350 4.95 -12.79 18.35
C ARG A 350 4.44 -14.24 18.34
N GLU A 351 3.28 -14.46 18.95
CA GLU A 351 2.65 -15.78 19.04
C GLU A 351 2.35 -16.40 17.68
N ASP A 352 2.03 -15.54 16.70
CA ASP A 352 1.74 -15.99 15.34
C ASP A 352 3.04 -16.30 14.58
N VAL A 353 4.06 -15.43 14.67
CA VAL A 353 5.34 -15.61 13.98
C VAL A 353 6.08 -16.84 14.47
N TYR A 354 6.11 -17.06 15.79
CA TYR A 354 6.83 -18.17 16.42
C TYR A 354 5.96 -19.40 16.71
N LEU A 355 4.80 -19.53 16.02
CA LEU A 355 3.82 -20.58 16.28
C LEU A 355 4.41 -22.00 16.32
N ASN A 356 5.40 -22.30 15.48
CA ASN A 356 6.01 -23.61 15.32
C ASN A 356 7.44 -23.68 15.88
N VAL A 357 7.92 -22.64 16.56
CA VAL A 357 9.29 -22.55 17.10
C VAL A 357 9.22 -22.31 18.62
N GLU A 358 9.95 -23.13 19.42
CA GLU A 358 10.04 -23.00 20.88
C GLU A 358 10.98 -21.86 21.33
#